data_1d93e69ee9553ed86b3dba493563013c
#
_entry.id   1d93e69ee9553ed86b3dba493563013c
#
_cell.length_a   1.000
_cell.length_b   1.000
_cell.length_c   1.000
_cell.angle_alpha   90.00
_cell.angle_beta   90.00
_cell.angle_gamma   90.00
#
_symmetry.space_group_name_H-M   'P 1'
#
loop_
_entity.id
_entity.type
_entity.pdbx_description
1 polymer ?
#
loop_
_entity_poly.entity_id
_entity_poly.type
_entity_poly.pdbx_seq_one_letter_code
_entity_poly.pdbx_strand_id
1 'polypeptide(L)'
;MTEEYDYDLVVVGGGPAGSSAAFAAAKNGIKVALIEKESSIAETVRTSGVTWIKSIKEFEIPDNCYHPIKNFSFASPNNEVTISDSIPTAAVLDVRKTYRWLSEEAKKSGADIFVKTNINDVIKDEEQNIIGVKGTRSEEKITFNSKVVIDATGFTSTISKAMGYVTQWERFGAGAEYEAEVETIDADT
;
A
#
# COMPACT_ATOMS: atom_id res chain seq x y z
N MET A 1 -15.90 22.27 12.69
CA MET A 1 -16.41 22.48 11.29
C MET A 1 -16.11 21.20 10.53
N THR A 2 -16.89 20.85 9.50
CA THR A 2 -16.59 19.69 8.64
C THR A 2 -15.80 20.20 7.44
N GLU A 3 -14.61 19.65 7.21
CA GLU A 3 -13.88 19.89 5.96
C GLU A 3 -14.49 19.05 4.85
N GLU A 4 -14.70 19.64 3.67
CA GLU A 4 -15.33 18.99 2.52
C GLU A 4 -14.49 19.20 1.27
N TYR A 5 -14.31 18.12 0.48
CA TYR A 5 -13.47 18.09 -0.71
C TYR A 5 -14.21 17.36 -1.84
N ASP A 6 -13.97 17.77 -3.09
CA ASP A 6 -14.53 17.18 -4.29
C ASP A 6 -13.45 16.61 -5.20
N TYR A 7 -13.58 15.33 -5.57
CA TYR A 7 -12.68 14.59 -6.46
C TYR A 7 -13.45 13.77 -7.49
N ASP A 8 -12.80 13.40 -8.58
CA ASP A 8 -13.35 12.41 -9.51
C ASP A 8 -13.18 11.00 -8.95
N LEU A 9 -12.05 10.77 -8.27
CA LEU A 9 -11.70 9.50 -7.66
C LEU A 9 -11.16 9.71 -6.24
N VAL A 10 -11.64 8.90 -5.31
CA VAL A 10 -11.06 8.79 -3.97
C VAL A 10 -10.51 7.38 -3.78
N VAL A 11 -9.25 7.28 -3.38
CA VAL A 11 -8.57 6.04 -3.06
C VAL A 11 -8.30 6.00 -1.56
N VAL A 12 -8.84 5.02 -0.86
CA VAL A 12 -8.69 4.86 0.60
C VAL A 12 -7.68 3.78 0.90
N GLY A 13 -6.55 4.16 1.49
CA GLY A 13 -5.40 3.31 1.85
C GLY A 13 -4.17 3.66 1.02
N GLY A 14 -3.11 4.15 1.68
CA GLY A 14 -1.85 4.59 1.08
C GLY A 14 -0.81 3.47 0.88
N GLY A 15 -1.23 2.21 0.90
CA GLY A 15 -0.38 1.07 0.57
C GLY A 15 -0.02 0.99 -0.92
N PRO A 16 0.68 -0.06 -1.37
CA PRO A 16 1.13 -0.18 -2.75
C PRO A 16 -0.03 -0.17 -3.76
N ALA A 17 -1.14 -0.84 -3.44
CA ALA A 17 -2.33 -0.86 -4.29
C ALA A 17 -2.95 0.53 -4.46
N GLY A 18 -3.14 1.27 -3.36
CA GLY A 18 -3.73 2.60 -3.40
C GLY A 18 -2.82 3.63 -4.05
N SER A 19 -1.52 3.61 -3.74
CA SER A 19 -0.55 4.50 -4.36
C SER A 19 -0.44 4.26 -5.87
N SER A 20 -0.46 2.99 -6.33
CA SER A 20 -0.48 2.64 -7.76
C SER A 20 -1.76 3.10 -8.45
N ALA A 21 -2.92 2.92 -7.81
CA ALA A 21 -4.20 3.37 -8.35
C ALA A 21 -4.24 4.91 -8.48
N ALA A 22 -3.79 5.62 -7.44
CA ALA A 22 -3.72 7.08 -7.47
C ALA A 22 -2.73 7.60 -8.52
N PHE A 23 -1.56 6.95 -8.67
CA PHE A 23 -0.59 7.27 -9.72
C PHE A 23 -1.20 7.10 -11.11
N ALA A 24 -1.80 5.94 -11.38
CA ALA A 24 -2.41 5.66 -12.67
C ALA A 24 -3.53 6.65 -13.01
N ALA A 25 -4.37 6.99 -12.04
CA ALA A 25 -5.45 7.95 -12.21
C ALA A 25 -4.90 9.36 -12.49
N ALA A 26 -4.00 9.87 -11.66
CA ALA A 26 -3.42 11.20 -11.79
C ALA A 26 -2.67 11.36 -13.11
N LYS A 27 -1.89 10.36 -13.53
CA LYS A 27 -1.17 10.34 -14.80
C LYS A 27 -2.10 10.48 -16.02
N ASN A 28 -3.37 10.06 -15.88
CA ASN A 28 -4.41 10.21 -16.90
C ASN A 28 -5.28 11.45 -16.69
N GLY A 29 -4.88 12.40 -15.86
CA GLY A 29 -5.56 13.69 -15.67
C GLY A 29 -6.83 13.61 -14.81
N ILE A 30 -7.04 12.51 -14.07
CA ILE A 30 -8.16 12.35 -13.15
C ILE A 30 -7.81 13.08 -11.85
N LYS A 31 -8.72 13.92 -11.34
CA LYS A 31 -8.58 14.57 -10.05
C LYS A 31 -8.77 13.53 -8.94
N VAL A 32 -7.67 13.12 -8.27
CA VAL A 32 -7.66 12.01 -7.33
C VAL A 32 -7.13 12.41 -5.96
N ALA A 33 -7.82 11.93 -4.90
CA ALA A 33 -7.34 11.95 -3.52
C ALA A 33 -6.88 10.55 -3.12
N LEU A 34 -5.66 10.44 -2.58
CA LEU A 34 -5.16 9.27 -1.88
C LEU A 34 -5.19 9.54 -0.37
N ILE A 35 -5.91 8.70 0.36
CA ILE A 35 -6.16 8.92 1.79
C ILE A 35 -5.51 7.81 2.61
N GLU A 36 -4.67 8.20 3.59
CA GLU A 36 -3.99 7.28 4.51
C GLU A 36 -4.28 7.67 5.97
N LYS A 37 -4.62 6.67 6.78
CA LYS A 37 -4.92 6.87 8.21
C LYS A 37 -3.68 7.11 9.06
N GLU A 38 -2.53 6.53 8.67
CA GLU A 38 -1.27 6.70 9.39
C GLU A 38 -0.69 8.09 9.16
N SER A 39 0.31 8.47 9.97
CA SER A 39 0.90 9.82 9.92
C SER A 39 1.76 10.02 8.67
N SER A 40 2.15 8.95 8.03
CA SER A 40 2.89 8.94 6.76
C SER A 40 2.62 7.66 5.97
N ILE A 41 2.86 7.70 4.66
CA ILE A 41 2.86 6.48 3.84
C ILE A 41 3.94 5.53 4.33
N ALA A 42 3.58 4.24 4.46
CA ALA A 42 4.45 3.17 4.95
C ALA A 42 5.03 3.43 6.35
N GLU A 43 4.27 4.03 7.24
CA GLU A 43 4.66 4.14 8.66
C GLU A 43 4.79 2.75 9.28
N THR A 44 3.80 1.88 9.04
CA THR A 44 3.85 0.47 9.41
C THR A 44 4.12 -0.40 8.19
N VAL A 45 5.24 -1.15 8.23
CA VAL A 45 5.57 -2.17 7.24
C VAL A 45 4.98 -3.51 7.69
N ARG A 46 4.38 -4.26 6.75
CA ARG A 46 3.69 -5.53 7.04
C ARG A 46 4.05 -6.63 6.04
N THR A 47 5.26 -6.58 5.52
CA THR A 47 5.78 -7.56 4.56
C THR A 47 7.30 -7.58 4.59
N SER A 48 7.90 -8.73 4.39
CA SER A 48 9.35 -8.92 4.30
C SER A 48 9.99 -8.23 3.08
N GLY A 49 9.18 -7.85 2.10
CA GLY A 49 9.67 -7.17 0.89
C GLY A 49 10.29 -8.10 -0.17
N VAL A 50 10.33 -9.41 0.05
CA VAL A 50 10.87 -10.33 -0.97
C VAL A 50 10.00 -10.30 -2.22
N THR A 51 10.63 -10.08 -3.37
CA THR A 51 9.96 -10.03 -4.68
C THR A 51 10.89 -10.53 -5.79
N TRP A 52 10.35 -10.68 -7.00
CA TRP A 52 11.12 -11.13 -8.15
C TRP A 52 11.73 -9.96 -8.92
N ILE A 53 12.96 -10.12 -9.42
CA ILE A 53 13.62 -9.13 -10.30
C ILE A 53 12.77 -8.79 -11.52
N LYS A 54 11.99 -9.75 -12.04
CA LYS A 54 11.04 -9.49 -13.13
C LYS A 54 10.02 -8.40 -12.75
N SER A 55 9.43 -8.49 -11.56
CA SER A 55 8.45 -7.49 -11.09
C SER A 55 9.09 -6.11 -10.86
N ILE A 56 10.32 -6.09 -10.33
CA ILE A 56 11.06 -4.83 -10.17
C ILE A 56 11.23 -4.12 -11.51
N LYS A 57 11.62 -4.85 -12.55
CA LYS A 57 11.78 -4.30 -13.90
C LYS A 57 10.45 -3.87 -14.54
N GLU A 58 9.40 -4.67 -14.34
CA GLU A 58 8.07 -4.41 -14.88
C GLU A 58 7.45 -3.12 -14.30
N PHE A 59 7.67 -2.89 -13.00
CA PHE A 59 7.17 -1.70 -12.29
C PHE A 59 8.19 -0.56 -12.22
N GLU A 60 9.35 -0.68 -12.89
CA GLU A 60 10.40 0.34 -12.93
C GLU A 60 10.82 0.83 -11.53
N ILE A 61 10.88 -0.11 -10.55
CA ILE A 61 11.26 0.21 -9.17
C ILE A 61 12.73 0.67 -9.16
N PRO A 62 13.06 1.84 -8.59
CA PRO A 62 14.42 2.37 -8.59
C PRO A 62 15.43 1.46 -7.87
N ASP A 63 16.65 1.40 -8.39
CA ASP A 63 17.74 0.55 -7.84
C ASP A 63 18.02 0.80 -6.36
N ASN A 64 17.79 2.01 -5.89
CA ASN A 64 17.99 2.37 -4.49
C ASN A 64 16.85 1.93 -3.57
N CYS A 65 15.82 1.26 -4.08
CA CYS A 65 14.67 0.76 -3.33
C CYS A 65 14.72 -0.74 -3.06
N TYR A 66 15.75 -1.45 -3.52
CA TYR A 66 15.86 -2.89 -3.33
C TYR A 66 17.30 -3.37 -3.29
N HIS A 67 17.49 -4.57 -2.76
CA HIS A 67 18.74 -5.30 -2.81
C HIS A 67 18.51 -6.63 -3.56
N PRO A 68 19.24 -6.90 -4.67
CA PRO A 68 19.11 -8.15 -5.42
C PRO A 68 19.76 -9.30 -4.67
N ILE A 69 19.12 -10.48 -4.65
CA ILE A 69 19.62 -11.69 -4.03
C ILE A 69 19.73 -12.85 -5.03
N LYS A 70 20.72 -13.71 -4.82
CA LYS A 70 20.99 -14.90 -5.63
C LYS A 70 20.72 -16.19 -4.89
N ASN A 71 20.80 -16.15 -3.55
CA ASN A 71 20.72 -17.33 -2.72
C ASN A 71 19.44 -17.33 -1.90
N PHE A 72 18.88 -18.53 -1.72
CA PHE A 72 17.77 -18.79 -0.82
C PHE A 72 18.19 -19.89 0.15
N SER A 73 18.36 -19.56 1.42
CA SER A 73 18.69 -20.51 2.45
C SER A 73 17.46 -20.91 3.27
N PHE A 74 17.27 -22.20 3.39
CA PHE A 74 16.22 -22.81 4.19
C PHE A 74 16.85 -23.59 5.32
N ALA A 75 16.62 -23.18 6.55
CA ALA A 75 17.17 -23.82 7.73
C ALA A 75 16.09 -24.46 8.60
N SER A 76 16.40 -25.61 9.14
CA SER A 76 15.67 -26.29 10.20
C SER A 76 16.62 -26.62 11.35
N PRO A 77 16.16 -27.09 12.52
CA PRO A 77 17.06 -27.38 13.64
C PRO A 77 18.24 -28.31 13.33
N ASN A 78 18.13 -29.16 12.31
CA ASN A 78 19.14 -30.19 12.00
C ASN A 78 19.61 -30.17 10.54
N ASN A 79 19.05 -29.34 9.68
CA ASN A 79 19.39 -29.30 8.26
C ASN A 79 19.31 -27.88 7.73
N GLU A 80 20.18 -27.58 6.77
CA GLU A 80 20.20 -26.36 6.00
C GLU A 80 20.38 -26.68 4.52
N VAL A 81 19.66 -25.97 3.66
CA VAL A 81 19.79 -26.08 2.21
C VAL A 81 19.81 -24.68 1.63
N THR A 82 20.82 -24.40 0.82
CA THR A 82 20.91 -23.15 0.04
C THR A 82 20.72 -23.46 -1.43
N ILE A 83 19.78 -22.75 -2.06
CA ILE A 83 19.57 -22.75 -3.51
C ILE A 83 20.24 -21.49 -4.05
N SER A 84 21.18 -21.66 -4.98
CA SER A 84 21.96 -20.53 -5.53
C SER A 84 21.74 -20.40 -7.03
N ASP A 85 21.50 -19.17 -7.47
CA ASP A 85 21.42 -18.79 -8.88
C ASP A 85 22.70 -18.07 -9.32
N SER A 86 23.05 -18.19 -10.59
CA SER A 86 24.23 -17.51 -11.16
C SER A 86 24.02 -15.98 -11.31
N ILE A 87 22.77 -15.56 -11.39
CA ILE A 87 22.35 -14.16 -11.46
C ILE A 87 21.20 -13.93 -10.48
N PRO A 88 21.00 -12.71 -9.98
CA PRO A 88 19.86 -12.41 -9.11
C PRO A 88 18.54 -12.68 -9.81
N THR A 89 17.69 -13.49 -9.19
CA THR A 89 16.33 -13.80 -9.65
C THR A 89 15.27 -13.14 -8.77
N ALA A 90 15.64 -12.80 -7.53
CA ALA A 90 14.80 -12.11 -6.57
C ALA A 90 15.53 -10.91 -5.96
N ALA A 91 14.81 -10.16 -5.16
CA ALA A 91 15.33 -9.04 -4.38
C ALA A 91 14.53 -8.85 -3.10
N VAL A 92 15.14 -8.19 -2.13
CA VAL A 92 14.48 -7.66 -0.95
C VAL A 92 14.27 -6.17 -1.13
N LEU A 93 13.02 -5.71 -1.08
CA LEU A 93 12.67 -4.30 -1.13
C LEU A 93 12.97 -3.63 0.21
N ASP A 94 13.54 -2.43 0.18
CA ASP A 94 13.27 -1.45 1.23
C ASP A 94 11.80 -1.03 1.07
N VAL A 95 10.91 -1.73 1.77
CA VAL A 95 9.46 -1.59 1.61
C VAL A 95 8.99 -0.17 1.90
N ARG A 96 9.54 0.45 2.96
CA ARG A 96 9.18 1.81 3.35
C ARG A 96 9.58 2.81 2.27
N LYS A 97 10.77 2.68 1.74
CA LYS A 97 11.29 3.54 0.69
C LYS A 97 10.55 3.34 -0.63
N THR A 98 10.27 2.08 -0.99
CA THR A 98 9.51 1.73 -2.19
C THR A 98 8.10 2.30 -2.17
N TYR A 99 7.37 2.16 -1.05
CA TYR A 99 5.99 2.66 -0.97
C TYR A 99 5.93 4.18 -0.94
N ARG A 100 6.90 4.82 -0.29
CA ARG A 100 7.04 6.29 -0.33
C ARG A 100 7.36 6.79 -1.71
N TRP A 101 8.30 6.14 -2.41
CA TRP A 101 8.58 6.47 -3.81
C TRP A 101 7.32 6.39 -4.67
N LEU A 102 6.56 5.30 -4.56
CA LEU A 102 5.33 5.11 -5.34
C LEU A 102 4.29 6.20 -5.07
N SER A 103 4.10 6.59 -3.81
CA SER A 103 3.20 7.68 -3.45
C SER A 103 3.70 9.05 -3.92
N GLU A 104 5.01 9.29 -3.92
CA GLU A 104 5.60 10.51 -4.48
C GLU A 104 5.40 10.59 -6.00
N GLU A 105 5.49 9.48 -6.72
CA GLU A 105 5.17 9.45 -8.16
C GLU A 105 3.69 9.78 -8.40
N ALA A 106 2.78 9.29 -7.55
CA ALA A 106 1.38 9.68 -7.61
C ALA A 106 1.21 11.19 -7.39
N LYS A 107 1.87 11.76 -6.38
CA LYS A 107 1.84 13.19 -6.07
C LYS A 107 2.42 14.04 -7.19
N LYS A 108 3.57 13.67 -7.74
CA LYS A 108 4.18 14.36 -8.90
C LYS A 108 3.27 14.36 -10.13
N SER A 109 2.44 13.32 -10.27
CA SER A 109 1.46 13.20 -11.35
C SER A 109 0.17 13.97 -11.10
N GLY A 110 0.00 14.60 -9.92
CA GLY A 110 -1.13 15.47 -9.59
C GLY A 110 -2.12 14.88 -8.58
N ALA A 111 -1.82 13.75 -7.93
CA ALA A 111 -2.65 13.25 -6.84
C ALA A 111 -2.47 14.09 -5.57
N ASP A 112 -3.57 14.39 -4.90
CA ASP A 112 -3.53 14.95 -3.55
C ASP A 112 -3.45 13.82 -2.52
N ILE A 113 -2.52 13.94 -1.56
CA ILE A 113 -2.29 12.91 -0.54
C ILE A 113 -2.68 13.46 0.84
N PHE A 114 -3.63 12.77 1.48
CA PHE A 114 -4.13 13.09 2.80
C PHE A 114 -3.69 12.01 3.80
N VAL A 115 -2.69 12.32 4.61
CA VAL A 115 -2.26 11.46 5.73
C VAL A 115 -2.99 11.83 7.02
N LYS A 116 -2.88 11.02 8.07
CA LYS A 116 -3.59 11.18 9.35
C LYS A 116 -5.10 11.31 9.18
N THR A 117 -5.64 10.70 8.13
CA THR A 117 -7.05 10.82 7.76
C THR A 117 -7.69 9.43 7.77
N ASN A 118 -8.50 9.18 8.77
CA ASN A 118 -9.14 7.89 8.98
C ASN A 118 -10.56 7.89 8.40
N ILE A 119 -10.72 7.24 7.24
CA ILE A 119 -12.03 6.99 6.64
C ILE A 119 -12.66 5.76 7.27
N ASN A 120 -13.89 5.88 7.69
CA ASN A 120 -14.61 4.83 8.40
C ASN A 120 -16.01 4.54 7.85
N ASP A 121 -16.50 5.33 6.90
CA ASP A 121 -17.82 5.15 6.33
C ASP A 121 -17.90 5.72 4.90
N VAL A 122 -18.95 5.33 4.18
CA VAL A 122 -19.29 5.82 2.85
C VAL A 122 -20.46 6.80 2.90
N ILE A 123 -20.56 7.66 1.89
CA ILE A 123 -21.69 8.53 1.68
C ILE A 123 -22.49 7.96 0.50
N LYS A 124 -23.80 7.87 0.68
CA LYS A 124 -24.71 7.34 -0.32
C LYS A 124 -25.77 8.36 -0.66
N ASP A 125 -26.21 8.36 -1.92
CA ASP A 125 -27.37 9.09 -2.38
C ASP A 125 -28.69 8.36 -2.03
N GLU A 126 -29.82 8.92 -2.45
CA GLU A 126 -31.16 8.35 -2.22
C GLU A 126 -31.35 6.99 -2.91
N GLU A 127 -30.59 6.74 -3.99
CA GLU A 127 -30.59 5.49 -4.76
C GLU A 127 -29.61 4.45 -4.22
N GLN A 128 -28.92 4.74 -3.09
CA GLN A 128 -27.88 3.91 -2.48
C GLN A 128 -26.56 3.81 -3.27
N ASN A 129 -26.34 4.69 -4.27
CA ASN A 129 -25.04 4.79 -4.94
C ASN A 129 -24.04 5.48 -4.02
N ILE A 130 -22.76 5.05 -4.09
CA ILE A 130 -21.68 5.73 -3.36
C ILE A 130 -21.38 7.04 -4.08
N ILE A 131 -21.44 8.15 -3.34
CA ILE A 131 -21.11 9.50 -3.81
C ILE A 131 -19.92 10.09 -3.04
N GLY A 132 -19.28 9.31 -2.18
CA GLY A 132 -18.13 9.74 -1.41
C GLY A 132 -17.82 8.89 -0.19
N VAL A 133 -16.90 9.40 0.62
CA VAL A 133 -16.49 8.80 1.89
C VAL A 133 -16.39 9.86 2.98
N LYS A 134 -16.50 9.44 4.24
CA LYS A 134 -16.37 10.31 5.40
C LYS A 134 -15.54 9.67 6.51
N GLY A 135 -14.96 10.51 7.33
CA GLY A 135 -14.11 10.09 8.42
C GLY A 135 -13.68 11.24 9.32
N THR A 136 -12.47 11.12 9.85
CA THR A 136 -11.87 12.11 10.76
C THR A 136 -10.42 12.39 10.40
N ARG A 137 -10.01 13.63 10.57
CA ARG A 137 -8.63 14.10 10.50
C ARG A 137 -8.35 14.98 11.71
N SER A 138 -7.37 14.59 12.54
CA SER A 138 -7.08 15.31 13.79
C SER A 138 -8.33 15.59 14.64
N GLU A 139 -9.19 14.56 14.78
CA GLU A 139 -10.48 14.60 15.50
C GLU A 139 -11.60 15.44 14.86
N GLU A 140 -11.32 16.20 13.82
CA GLU A 140 -12.33 16.92 13.05
C GLU A 140 -12.96 16.03 11.98
N LYS A 141 -14.25 16.27 11.68
CA LYS A 141 -14.95 15.53 10.64
C LYS A 141 -14.48 15.99 9.27
N ILE A 142 -14.25 15.02 8.38
CA ILE A 142 -13.83 15.27 7.01
C ILE A 142 -14.68 14.44 6.05
N THR A 143 -14.99 15.02 4.90
CA THR A 143 -15.79 14.42 3.85
C THR A 143 -15.09 14.57 2.50
N PHE A 144 -15.12 13.52 1.69
CA PHE A 144 -14.65 13.54 0.32
C PHE A 144 -15.77 13.06 -0.60
N ASN A 145 -16.33 13.98 -1.40
CA ASN A 145 -17.27 13.63 -2.45
C ASN A 145 -16.49 13.07 -3.64
N SER A 146 -17.02 12.05 -4.31
CA SER A 146 -16.39 11.48 -5.51
C SER A 146 -17.34 10.66 -6.35
N LYS A 147 -17.02 10.57 -7.65
CA LYS A 147 -17.74 9.72 -8.60
C LYS A 147 -17.42 8.25 -8.42
N VAL A 148 -16.18 7.95 -7.99
CA VAL A 148 -15.66 6.59 -7.79
C VAL A 148 -14.86 6.53 -6.49
N VAL A 149 -15.03 5.45 -5.75
CA VAL A 149 -14.22 5.13 -4.56
C VAL A 149 -13.50 3.80 -4.76
N ILE A 150 -12.19 3.77 -4.51
CA ILE A 150 -11.39 2.54 -4.48
C ILE A 150 -11.08 2.19 -3.02
N ASP A 151 -11.49 0.98 -2.61
CA ASP A 151 -11.07 0.39 -1.33
C ASP A 151 -9.69 -0.25 -1.48
N ALA A 152 -8.65 0.43 -1.04
CA ALA A 152 -7.27 -0.05 -0.97
C ALA A 152 -6.80 -0.23 0.49
N THR A 153 -7.72 -0.43 1.43
CA THR A 153 -7.45 -0.55 2.88
C THR A 153 -6.84 -1.91 3.28
N GLY A 154 -6.53 -2.75 2.30
CA GLY A 154 -5.89 -4.05 2.49
C GLY A 154 -6.78 -5.02 3.28
N PHE A 155 -6.17 -5.77 4.17
CA PHE A 155 -6.86 -6.80 4.96
C PHE A 155 -8.04 -6.26 5.79
N THR A 156 -8.03 -5.00 6.16
CA THR A 156 -9.11 -4.39 6.94
C THR A 156 -10.40 -4.24 6.17
N SER A 157 -10.33 -4.07 4.83
CA SER A 157 -11.48 -3.94 3.92
C SER A 157 -12.53 -2.95 4.45
N THR A 158 -12.08 -1.77 4.88
CA THR A 158 -12.90 -0.81 5.65
C THR A 158 -14.11 -0.34 4.85
N ILE A 159 -13.90 0.03 3.59
CA ILE A 159 -14.97 0.56 2.72
C ILE A 159 -15.91 -0.57 2.30
N SER A 160 -15.36 -1.72 1.92
CA SER A 160 -16.15 -2.90 1.55
C SER A 160 -17.05 -3.36 2.70
N LYS A 161 -16.57 -3.32 3.94
CA LYS A 161 -17.37 -3.62 5.13
C LYS A 161 -18.46 -2.58 5.38
N ALA A 162 -18.17 -1.30 5.21
CA ALA A 162 -19.17 -0.23 5.32
C ALA A 162 -20.30 -0.35 4.26
N MET A 163 -19.98 -1.00 3.14
CA MET A 163 -20.95 -1.34 2.08
C MET A 163 -21.75 -2.62 2.37
N GLY A 164 -21.43 -3.35 3.41
CA GLY A 164 -22.04 -4.64 3.71
C GLY A 164 -21.43 -5.82 2.93
N TYR A 165 -20.36 -5.59 2.17
CA TYR A 165 -19.60 -6.66 1.55
C TYR A 165 -18.69 -7.29 2.60
N VAL A 166 -19.11 -8.44 3.14
CA VAL A 166 -18.32 -9.17 4.13
C VAL A 166 -17.62 -10.33 3.43
N THR A 167 -16.29 -10.27 3.35
CA THR A 167 -15.51 -11.44 2.96
C THR A 167 -15.32 -12.31 4.20
N GLN A 168 -15.94 -13.48 4.24
CA GLN A 168 -15.66 -14.49 5.25
C GLN A 168 -14.47 -15.32 4.77
N TRP A 169 -13.33 -15.13 5.43
CA TRP A 169 -12.16 -15.96 5.18
C TRP A 169 -12.30 -17.29 5.91
N GLU A 170 -12.41 -18.39 5.17
CA GLU A 170 -12.42 -19.73 5.77
C GLU A 170 -11.03 -20.15 6.26
N ARG A 171 -9.97 -19.65 5.63
CA ARG A 171 -8.58 -19.93 5.97
C ARG A 171 -7.76 -18.67 5.86
N PHE A 172 -6.89 -18.43 6.83
CA PHE A 172 -5.92 -17.34 6.81
C PHE A 172 -4.63 -17.79 7.50
N GLY A 173 -3.50 -17.19 7.12
CA GLY A 173 -2.23 -17.31 7.81
C GLY A 173 -1.86 -15.99 8.46
N ALA A 174 -1.15 -16.06 9.56
CA ALA A 174 -0.53 -14.90 10.18
C ALA A 174 0.99 -15.13 10.23
N GLY A 175 1.75 -14.08 9.96
CA GLY A 175 3.20 -14.05 10.08
C GLY A 175 3.62 -12.94 11.04
N ALA A 176 4.78 -13.09 11.63
CA ALA A 176 5.46 -12.06 12.39
C ALA A 176 6.88 -11.93 11.86
N GLU A 177 7.37 -10.71 11.75
CA GLU A 177 8.73 -10.42 11.35
C GLU A 177 9.34 -9.38 12.29
N TYR A 178 10.65 -9.42 12.41
CA TYR A 178 11.43 -8.47 13.21
C TYR A 178 12.57 -7.94 12.36
N GLU A 179 12.79 -6.63 12.41
CA GLU A 179 13.99 -5.99 11.91
C GLU A 179 15.03 -6.00 13.03
N ALA A 180 16.26 -6.40 12.71
CA ALA A 180 17.38 -6.38 13.64
C ALA A 180 18.64 -5.82 12.95
N GLU A 181 19.42 -5.04 13.69
CA GLU A 181 20.75 -4.65 13.26
C GLU A 181 21.69 -5.84 13.45
N VAL A 182 22.48 -6.15 12.41
CA VAL A 182 23.47 -7.22 12.43
C VAL A 182 24.83 -6.67 12.04
N GLU A 183 25.90 -7.21 12.65
CA GLU A 183 27.26 -6.76 12.35
C GLU A 183 27.73 -7.20 10.95
N THR A 184 27.26 -8.35 10.51
CA THR A 184 27.59 -8.92 9.19
C THR A 184 26.38 -9.59 8.58
N ILE A 185 26.21 -9.45 7.27
CA ILE A 185 25.19 -10.15 6.48
C ILE A 185 25.81 -10.63 5.17
N ASP A 186 25.45 -11.84 4.74
CA ASP A 186 25.73 -12.25 3.37
C ASP A 186 24.82 -11.48 2.42
N ALA A 187 25.38 -10.60 1.63
CA ALA A 187 24.66 -9.72 0.74
C ALA A 187 23.99 -10.43 -0.45
N ASP A 188 24.35 -11.69 -0.71
CA ASP A 188 23.80 -12.49 -1.82
C ASP A 188 22.64 -13.43 -1.37
N THR A 189 22.34 -13.49 -0.02
CA THR A 189 21.31 -14.41 0.55
C THR A 189 20.15 -13.65 1.16
#